data_ffb415734f47e0d8d87d531badeed830
#
_entry.id   ffb415734f47e0d8d87d531badeed830
#
_cell.length_a   1.000
_cell.length_b   1.000
_cell.length_c   1.000
_cell.angle_alpha   90.00
_cell.angle_beta   90.00
_cell.angle_gamma   90.00
#
_symmetry.space_group_name_H-M   'P 1'
#
loop_
_entity.id
_entity.type
_entity.pdbx_description
1 polymer ?
#
loop_
_entity_poly.entity_id
_entity_poly.type
_entity_poly.pdbx_seq_one_letter_code
_entity_poly.pdbx_strand_id
1 'polypeptide(L)'
;IDHHQMKERTQASRWVDVRPEYGASASILFEYLQSQEVKIATKLATILFYAIKSETEDLGRDWTKSDRDAYLKLMPLCNNRILHEITRPKSSRIYFKYFNAGLKNAKIYGNALIFTLYDIDNPEIVAEIADFLMRVEGIEIVVGLGHCHGEGVLSMRTSHLETHAGSLMQEIIKGLGTGGGHSMTAGGQVHLESTDQAALVALEAELVSRLLQALGLDLVEPEPLVP
;
A
#
# COMPACT_ATOMS: atom_id res chain seq x y z
N ILE A 1 -14.10 -0.80 15.53
CA ILE A 1 -12.81 -0.28 15.99
C ILE A 1 -11.96 -0.06 14.77
N ASP A 2 -11.40 1.15 14.61
CA ASP A 2 -10.62 1.52 13.42
C ASP A 2 -9.62 2.64 13.77
N HIS A 3 -8.54 2.74 12.99
CA HIS A 3 -7.58 3.84 13.06
C HIS A 3 -7.60 4.73 11.78
N HIS A 4 -8.45 4.42 10.81
CA HIS A 4 -8.65 5.27 9.64
C HIS A 4 -9.57 6.45 9.93
N GLN A 5 -9.65 7.40 9.01
CA GLN A 5 -10.57 8.54 9.12
C GLN A 5 -12.03 8.08 9.23
N MET A 6 -12.78 8.73 10.13
CA MET A 6 -14.19 8.43 10.35
C MET A 6 -15.01 8.61 9.08
N LYS A 7 -15.76 7.58 8.68
CA LYS A 7 -16.72 7.63 7.56
C LYS A 7 -18.15 7.74 8.08
N GLU A 8 -19.03 8.39 7.33
CA GLU A 8 -20.46 8.56 7.70
C GLU A 8 -21.15 7.23 8.04
N ARG A 9 -20.90 6.17 7.26
CA ARG A 9 -21.43 4.83 7.54
C ARG A 9 -20.97 4.27 8.88
N THR A 10 -19.76 4.61 9.32
CA THR A 10 -19.21 4.14 10.59
C THR A 10 -19.94 4.79 11.77
N GLN A 11 -20.33 6.08 11.65
CA GLN A 11 -21.06 6.79 12.70
C GLN A 11 -22.42 6.17 13.00
N ALA A 12 -23.05 5.50 12.03
CA ALA A 12 -24.34 4.83 12.20
C ALA A 12 -24.24 3.48 12.95
N SER A 13 -23.03 2.99 13.24
CA SER A 13 -22.82 1.73 13.94
C SER A 13 -23.12 1.87 15.44
N ARG A 14 -23.69 0.81 16.06
CA ARG A 14 -24.05 0.82 17.48
C ARG A 14 -22.85 1.04 18.41
N TRP A 15 -21.69 0.53 18.04
CA TRP A 15 -20.45 0.62 18.80
C TRP A 15 -19.35 1.13 17.88
N VAL A 16 -18.80 2.28 18.21
CA VAL A 16 -17.78 2.96 17.40
C VAL A 16 -16.65 3.42 18.29
N ASP A 17 -15.43 3.01 17.97
CA ASP A 17 -14.20 3.59 18.49
C ASP A 17 -13.24 3.76 17.32
N VAL A 18 -13.11 4.99 16.83
CA VAL A 18 -12.23 5.34 15.72
C VAL A 18 -11.22 6.37 16.20
N ARG A 19 -9.94 6.01 16.10
CA ARG A 19 -8.80 6.82 16.59
C ARG A 19 -7.80 7.04 15.47
N PRO A 20 -8.00 8.06 14.63
CA PRO A 20 -7.16 8.30 13.45
C PRO A 20 -5.70 8.65 13.75
N GLU A 21 -5.41 9.01 14.99
CA GLU A 21 -4.05 9.28 15.46
C GLU A 21 -3.23 8.00 15.71
N TYR A 22 -3.88 6.82 15.89
CA TYR A 22 -3.17 5.57 16.12
C TYR A 22 -2.58 5.01 14.83
N GLY A 23 -1.39 4.41 14.93
CA GLY A 23 -0.74 3.76 13.81
C GLY A 23 -1.34 2.39 13.46
N ALA A 24 -2.04 1.75 14.43
CA ALA A 24 -2.66 0.44 14.20
C ALA A 24 -3.90 0.23 15.05
N SER A 25 -4.97 -0.32 14.46
CA SER A 25 -6.16 -0.76 15.22
C SER A 25 -5.83 -1.83 16.28
N ALA A 26 -4.76 -2.60 16.07
CA ALA A 26 -4.28 -3.59 17.03
C ALA A 26 -3.80 -2.96 18.35
N SER A 27 -3.31 -1.73 18.34
CA SER A 27 -2.93 -0.98 19.53
C SER A 27 -4.17 -0.61 20.36
N ILE A 28 -5.25 -0.21 19.72
CA ILE A 28 -6.53 0.06 20.36
C ILE A 28 -7.08 -1.21 21.03
N LEU A 29 -7.05 -2.34 20.31
CA LEU A 29 -7.45 -3.64 20.85
C LEU A 29 -6.60 -4.06 22.04
N PHE A 30 -5.30 -3.81 21.98
CA PHE A 30 -4.39 -4.11 23.09
C PHE A 30 -4.73 -3.29 24.33
N GLU A 31 -5.09 -2.02 24.21
CA GLU A 31 -5.55 -1.18 25.34
C GLU A 31 -6.83 -1.74 25.98
N TYR A 32 -7.80 -2.21 25.17
CA TYR A 32 -8.99 -2.87 25.71
C TYR A 32 -8.62 -4.12 26.53
N LEU A 33 -7.74 -4.97 26.01
CA LEU A 33 -7.31 -6.17 26.72
C LEU A 33 -6.58 -5.83 28.03
N GLN A 34 -5.74 -4.78 28.01
CA GLN A 34 -5.06 -4.30 29.22
C GLN A 34 -6.02 -3.74 30.25
N SER A 35 -7.01 -2.93 29.84
CA SER A 35 -7.98 -2.32 30.76
C SER A 35 -8.85 -3.36 31.48
N GLN A 36 -9.02 -4.53 30.91
CA GLN A 36 -9.76 -5.67 31.47
C GLN A 36 -8.84 -6.70 32.14
N GLU A 37 -7.55 -6.38 32.31
CA GLU A 37 -6.54 -7.26 32.91
C GLU A 37 -6.49 -8.67 32.28
N VAL A 38 -6.84 -8.77 30.98
CA VAL A 38 -6.83 -10.04 30.25
C VAL A 38 -5.42 -10.56 30.09
N LYS A 39 -5.16 -11.79 30.53
CA LYS A 39 -3.88 -12.47 30.27
C LYS A 39 -3.77 -12.80 28.80
N ILE A 40 -2.84 -12.14 28.12
CA ILE A 40 -2.62 -12.29 26.69
C ILE A 40 -1.81 -13.56 26.42
N ALA A 41 -2.41 -14.53 25.74
CA ALA A 41 -1.74 -15.75 25.32
C ALA A 41 -0.73 -15.47 24.18
N THR A 42 0.32 -16.27 24.09
CA THR A 42 1.41 -16.10 23.09
C THR A 42 0.91 -15.97 21.66
N LYS A 43 -0.11 -16.74 21.24
CA LYS A 43 -0.69 -16.63 19.89
C LYS A 43 -1.29 -15.24 19.66
N LEU A 44 -2.09 -14.76 20.61
CA LEU A 44 -2.72 -13.44 20.51
C LEU A 44 -1.66 -12.33 20.55
N ALA A 45 -0.68 -12.44 21.45
CA ALA A 45 0.45 -11.51 21.50
C ALA A 45 1.20 -11.44 20.16
N THR A 46 1.46 -12.58 19.54
CA THR A 46 2.18 -12.66 18.25
C THR A 46 1.38 -11.98 17.13
N ILE A 47 0.06 -12.19 17.08
CA ILE A 47 -0.82 -11.59 16.07
C ILE A 47 -0.92 -10.07 16.26
N LEU A 48 -1.18 -9.60 17.48
CA LEU A 48 -1.27 -8.17 17.77
C LEU A 48 0.06 -7.45 17.51
N PHE A 49 1.17 -8.06 17.94
CA PHE A 49 2.49 -7.54 17.67
C PHE A 49 2.78 -7.44 16.18
N TYR A 50 2.48 -8.49 15.41
CA TYR A 50 2.66 -8.50 13.96
C TYR A 50 1.80 -7.42 13.29
N ALA A 51 0.55 -7.25 13.71
CA ALA A 51 -0.32 -6.23 13.16
C ALA A 51 0.21 -4.81 13.40
N ILE A 52 0.68 -4.49 14.62
CA ILE A 52 1.30 -3.19 14.91
C ILE A 52 2.59 -3.02 14.09
N LYS A 53 3.45 -4.05 14.09
CA LYS A 53 4.70 -4.04 13.33
C LYS A 53 4.50 -3.79 11.84
N SER A 54 3.53 -4.47 11.24
CA SER A 54 3.23 -4.39 9.81
C SER A 54 2.64 -3.03 9.43
N GLU A 55 1.66 -2.56 10.18
CA GLU A 55 0.95 -1.31 9.90
C GLU A 55 1.84 -0.08 10.08
N THR A 56 2.72 -0.11 11.08
CA THR A 56 3.64 0.99 11.40
C THR A 56 5.03 0.83 10.77
N GLU A 57 5.26 -0.17 9.93
CA GLU A 57 6.59 -0.49 9.37
C GLU A 57 7.69 -0.55 10.44
N ASP A 58 7.49 -1.36 11.48
CA ASP A 58 8.41 -1.44 12.63
C ASP A 58 8.56 -0.12 13.41
N LEU A 59 7.50 0.66 13.55
CA LEU A 59 7.50 2.01 14.12
C LEU A 59 8.31 3.02 13.28
N GLY A 60 8.45 2.76 12.00
CA GLY A 60 9.08 3.67 11.04
C GLY A 60 8.11 4.69 10.45
N ARG A 61 6.78 4.42 10.52
CA ARG A 61 5.75 5.23 9.88
C ARG A 61 4.48 5.32 10.74
N ASP A 62 3.89 6.53 10.80
CA ASP A 62 2.55 6.81 11.33
C ASP A 62 2.25 6.11 12.68
N TRP A 63 3.14 6.22 13.66
CA TRP A 63 2.97 5.62 14.98
C TRP A 63 2.83 6.65 16.10
N THR A 64 2.18 6.26 17.18
CA THR A 64 2.03 7.03 18.41
C THR A 64 2.76 6.37 19.58
N LYS A 65 2.79 7.10 20.72
CA LYS A 65 3.31 6.54 21.98
C LYS A 65 2.56 5.26 22.38
N SER A 66 1.23 5.21 22.16
CA SER A 66 0.40 4.03 22.45
C SER A 66 0.81 2.82 21.61
N ASP A 67 1.08 3.02 20.31
CA ASP A 67 1.56 1.95 19.42
C ASP A 67 2.91 1.40 19.89
N ARG A 68 3.84 2.28 20.20
CA ARG A 68 5.15 1.90 20.73
C ARG A 68 5.04 1.15 22.05
N ASP A 69 4.21 1.64 22.97
CA ASP A 69 4.05 1.01 24.28
C ASP A 69 3.40 -0.38 24.15
N ALA A 70 2.43 -0.55 23.24
CA ALA A 70 1.85 -1.84 22.89
C ALA A 70 2.89 -2.78 22.26
N TYR A 71 3.65 -2.28 21.29
CA TYR A 71 4.72 -3.01 20.61
C TYR A 71 5.74 -3.58 21.60
N LEU A 72 6.26 -2.74 22.51
CA LEU A 72 7.27 -3.14 23.49
C LEU A 72 6.73 -4.13 24.53
N LYS A 73 5.47 -4.01 24.95
CA LYS A 73 4.84 -4.93 25.90
C LYS A 73 4.49 -6.28 25.29
N LEU A 74 4.10 -6.32 24.01
CA LEU A 74 3.75 -7.55 23.29
C LEU A 74 4.98 -8.36 22.85
N MET A 75 6.07 -7.68 22.49
CA MET A 75 7.28 -8.30 21.97
C MET A 75 7.80 -9.50 22.81
N PRO A 76 7.97 -9.39 24.13
CA PRO A 76 8.48 -10.48 24.96
C PRO A 76 7.49 -11.65 25.09
N LEU A 77 6.22 -11.47 24.74
CA LEU A 77 5.18 -12.50 24.79
C LEU A 77 5.03 -13.27 23.48
N CYS A 78 5.69 -12.83 22.40
CA CYS A 78 5.54 -13.37 21.07
C CYS A 78 6.27 -14.71 20.89
N ASN A 79 5.76 -15.50 19.96
CA ASN A 79 6.50 -16.63 19.40
C ASN A 79 7.32 -16.15 18.20
N ASN A 80 8.62 -15.92 18.40
CA ASN A 80 9.51 -15.40 17.37
C ASN A 80 9.63 -16.31 16.13
N ARG A 81 9.44 -17.61 16.28
CA ARG A 81 9.46 -18.55 15.15
C ARG A 81 8.24 -18.33 14.25
N ILE A 82 7.06 -18.26 14.84
CA ILE A 82 5.82 -17.97 14.11
C ILE A 82 5.90 -16.59 13.48
N LEU A 83 6.39 -15.60 14.21
CA LEU A 83 6.58 -14.25 13.71
C LEU A 83 7.50 -14.24 12.48
N HIS A 84 8.61 -14.97 12.52
CA HIS A 84 9.51 -15.09 11.37
C HIS A 84 8.82 -15.75 10.15
N GLU A 85 8.01 -16.81 10.38
CA GLU A 85 7.28 -17.50 9.33
C GLU A 85 6.22 -16.58 8.67
N ILE A 86 5.54 -15.74 9.45
CA ILE A 86 4.54 -14.79 8.96
C ILE A 86 5.20 -13.64 8.18
N THR A 87 6.31 -13.10 8.69
CA THR A 87 6.99 -11.96 8.06
C THR A 87 7.78 -12.32 6.82
N ARG A 88 8.05 -13.60 6.59
CA ARG A 88 8.84 -14.10 5.45
C ARG A 88 8.16 -15.30 4.79
N PRO A 89 6.94 -15.13 4.26
CA PRO A 89 6.26 -16.20 3.56
C PRO A 89 7.04 -16.59 2.31
N LYS A 90 6.92 -17.86 1.93
CA LYS A 90 7.49 -18.32 0.66
C LYS A 90 6.62 -17.81 -0.48
N SER A 91 7.26 -17.19 -1.48
CA SER A 91 6.59 -16.73 -2.68
C SER A 91 6.57 -17.82 -3.77
N SER A 92 5.51 -17.84 -4.57
CA SER A 92 5.36 -18.76 -5.69
C SER A 92 6.28 -18.37 -6.86
N ARG A 93 6.51 -19.30 -7.80
CA ARG A 93 7.28 -18.98 -9.01
C ARG A 93 6.59 -17.93 -9.88
N ILE A 94 5.25 -17.89 -9.88
CA ILE A 94 4.48 -16.90 -10.63
C ILE A 94 4.71 -15.48 -10.08
N TYR A 95 4.88 -15.35 -8.76
CA TYR A 95 5.27 -14.08 -8.13
C TYR A 95 6.56 -13.52 -8.75
N PHE A 96 7.59 -14.36 -8.87
CA PHE A 96 8.87 -13.93 -9.46
C PHE A 96 8.76 -13.62 -10.96
N LYS A 97 7.82 -14.23 -11.68
CA LYS A 97 7.51 -13.86 -13.07
C LYS A 97 6.97 -12.43 -13.13
N TYR A 98 5.99 -12.09 -12.28
CA TYR A 98 5.42 -10.74 -12.21
C TYR A 98 6.44 -9.73 -11.73
N PHE A 99 7.24 -10.07 -10.72
CA PHE A 99 8.30 -9.22 -10.22
C PHE A 99 9.32 -8.87 -11.32
N ASN A 100 9.79 -9.87 -12.07
CA ASN A 100 10.66 -9.65 -13.21
C ASN A 100 10.02 -8.80 -14.32
N ALA A 101 8.72 -9.00 -14.59
CA ALA A 101 7.99 -8.16 -15.54
C ALA A 101 7.91 -6.71 -15.07
N GLY A 102 7.60 -6.50 -13.78
CA GLY A 102 7.59 -5.16 -13.17
C GLY A 102 8.91 -4.44 -13.30
N LEU A 103 10.03 -5.10 -13.01
CA LEU A 103 11.36 -4.52 -13.19
C LEU A 103 11.66 -4.14 -14.63
N LYS A 104 11.32 -5.01 -15.59
CA LYS A 104 11.59 -4.77 -17.03
C LYS A 104 10.73 -3.66 -17.62
N ASN A 105 9.48 -3.53 -17.14
CA ASN A 105 8.53 -2.52 -17.61
C ASN A 105 8.67 -1.19 -16.86
N ALA A 106 9.48 -1.15 -15.80
CA ALA A 106 9.68 0.04 -15.00
C ALA A 106 10.45 1.13 -15.75
N LYS A 107 9.90 2.33 -15.70
CA LYS A 107 10.47 3.55 -16.27
C LYS A 107 10.60 4.62 -15.20
N ILE A 108 11.71 5.35 -15.24
CA ILE A 108 12.02 6.44 -14.32
C ILE A 108 11.80 7.77 -15.05
N TYR A 109 11.07 8.68 -14.43
CA TYR A 109 10.82 10.04 -14.88
C TYR A 109 11.26 11.01 -13.76
N GLY A 110 12.53 11.39 -13.76
CA GLY A 110 13.09 12.18 -12.66
C GLY A 110 13.07 11.42 -11.33
N ASN A 111 12.24 11.86 -10.37
CA ASN A 111 12.06 11.19 -9.08
C ASN A 111 10.83 10.26 -9.02
N ALA A 112 10.12 10.09 -10.14
CA ALA A 112 8.98 9.19 -10.24
C ALA A 112 9.35 7.91 -10.99
N LEU A 113 8.89 6.75 -10.49
CA LEU A 113 9.04 5.45 -11.12
C LEU A 113 7.65 4.88 -11.43
N ILE A 114 7.43 4.47 -12.67
CA ILE A 114 6.17 3.90 -13.13
C ILE A 114 6.43 2.51 -13.70
N PHE A 115 5.64 1.52 -13.30
CA PHE A 115 5.72 0.18 -13.87
C PHE A 115 4.33 -0.38 -14.21
N THR A 116 4.30 -1.29 -15.19
CA THR A 116 3.06 -1.93 -15.65
C THR A 116 3.18 -3.44 -15.62
N LEU A 117 2.12 -4.10 -15.16
CA LEU A 117 1.94 -5.54 -15.16
C LEU A 117 0.72 -5.91 -15.99
N TYR A 118 0.92 -6.79 -16.96
CA TYR A 118 -0.16 -7.32 -17.77
C TYR A 118 -0.57 -8.71 -17.31
N ASP A 119 -1.88 -8.98 -17.30
CA ASP A 119 -2.46 -10.30 -17.05
C ASP A 119 -2.00 -10.93 -15.73
N ILE A 120 -2.30 -10.25 -14.63
CA ILE A 120 -2.01 -10.73 -13.27
C ILE A 120 -3.23 -11.39 -12.64
N ASP A 121 -2.99 -12.40 -11.80
CA ASP A 121 -4.03 -13.16 -11.09
C ASP A 121 -4.40 -12.53 -9.74
N ASN A 122 -3.47 -11.76 -9.15
CA ASN A 122 -3.64 -11.15 -7.84
C ASN A 122 -3.31 -9.66 -7.89
N PRO A 123 -4.28 -8.77 -7.61
CA PRO A 123 -4.07 -7.32 -7.63
C PRO A 123 -3.06 -6.84 -6.57
N GLU A 124 -2.88 -7.55 -5.45
CA GLU A 124 -1.97 -7.17 -4.38
C GLU A 124 -0.50 -7.12 -4.83
N ILE A 125 -0.15 -7.87 -5.88
CA ILE A 125 1.23 -7.89 -6.39
C ILE A 125 1.69 -6.52 -6.92
N VAL A 126 0.77 -5.68 -7.38
CA VAL A 126 1.07 -4.30 -7.81
C VAL A 126 1.54 -3.48 -6.62
N ALA A 127 0.87 -3.62 -5.47
CA ALA A 127 1.22 -2.95 -4.23
C ALA A 127 2.57 -3.45 -3.68
N GLU A 128 2.79 -4.77 -3.65
CA GLU A 128 4.04 -5.36 -3.16
C GLU A 128 5.26 -4.92 -3.99
N ILE A 129 5.12 -4.90 -5.32
CA ILE A 129 6.19 -4.42 -6.20
C ILE A 129 6.41 -2.92 -6.02
N ALA A 130 5.35 -2.12 -5.86
CA ALA A 130 5.48 -0.70 -5.58
C ALA A 130 6.24 -0.43 -4.27
N ASP A 131 5.92 -1.16 -3.20
CA ASP A 131 6.64 -1.08 -1.91
C ASP A 131 8.13 -1.44 -2.05
N PHE A 132 8.44 -2.44 -2.88
CA PHE A 132 9.83 -2.80 -3.14
C PHE A 132 10.57 -1.74 -3.94
N LEU A 133 9.95 -1.19 -4.98
CA LEU A 133 10.56 -0.20 -5.88
C LEU A 133 10.74 1.18 -5.24
N MET A 134 10.01 1.49 -4.16
CA MET A 134 10.30 2.68 -3.32
C MET A 134 11.71 2.67 -2.71
N ARG A 135 12.42 1.56 -2.78
CA ARG A 135 13.81 1.43 -2.27
C ARG A 135 14.86 1.82 -3.31
N VAL A 136 14.45 2.16 -4.52
CA VAL A 136 15.37 2.64 -5.57
C VAL A 136 15.88 4.03 -5.18
N GLU A 137 17.19 4.22 -5.24
CA GLU A 137 17.84 5.48 -4.87
C GLU A 137 17.35 6.63 -5.79
N GLY A 138 17.01 7.77 -5.18
CA GLY A 138 16.51 8.96 -5.89
C GLY A 138 15.03 8.91 -6.28
N ILE A 139 14.30 7.82 -5.97
CA ILE A 139 12.88 7.71 -6.23
C ILE A 139 12.08 8.16 -5.01
N GLU A 140 11.13 9.05 -5.23
CA GLU A 140 10.25 9.62 -4.23
C GLU A 140 8.78 9.19 -4.40
N ILE A 141 8.42 8.75 -5.60
CA ILE A 141 7.08 8.26 -5.91
C ILE A 141 7.16 7.05 -6.84
N VAL A 142 6.39 6.02 -6.51
CA VAL A 142 6.23 4.82 -7.36
C VAL A 142 4.75 4.63 -7.66
N VAL A 143 4.44 4.42 -8.93
CA VAL A 143 3.08 4.06 -9.37
C VAL A 143 3.13 2.77 -10.18
N GLY A 144 2.39 1.78 -9.72
CA GLY A 144 2.16 0.53 -10.44
C GLY A 144 0.78 0.51 -11.07
N LEU A 145 0.70 0.03 -12.31
CA LEU A 145 -0.54 -0.30 -13.00
C LEU A 145 -0.57 -1.80 -13.29
N GLY A 146 -1.61 -2.49 -12.85
CA GLY A 146 -1.83 -3.91 -13.11
C GLY A 146 -3.14 -4.15 -13.86
N HIS A 147 -3.16 -5.12 -14.77
CA HIS A 147 -4.39 -5.59 -15.42
C HIS A 147 -4.79 -6.94 -14.84
N CYS A 148 -5.91 -6.97 -14.10
CA CYS A 148 -6.38 -8.11 -13.32
C CYS A 148 -7.87 -8.36 -13.59
N HIS A 149 -8.23 -9.49 -14.20
CA HIS A 149 -9.62 -9.94 -14.40
C HIS A 149 -10.56 -8.89 -15.03
N GLY A 150 -10.08 -8.12 -16.00
CA GLY A 150 -10.89 -7.08 -16.66
C GLY A 150 -10.92 -5.74 -15.93
N GLU A 151 -10.12 -5.58 -14.90
CA GLU A 151 -9.97 -4.36 -14.13
C GLU A 151 -8.53 -3.83 -14.21
N GLY A 152 -8.38 -2.52 -14.31
CA GLY A 152 -7.10 -1.86 -14.10
C GLY A 152 -6.93 -1.57 -12.60
N VAL A 153 -5.85 -2.05 -12.02
CA VAL A 153 -5.52 -1.85 -10.59
C VAL A 153 -4.31 -0.95 -10.47
N LEU A 154 -4.44 0.14 -9.73
CA LEU A 154 -3.35 1.06 -9.47
C LEU A 154 -2.89 0.98 -8.02
N SER A 155 -1.59 1.09 -7.83
CA SER A 155 -1.00 1.26 -6.52
C SER A 155 0.02 2.38 -6.56
N MET A 156 -0.06 3.30 -5.61
CA MET A 156 0.85 4.44 -5.48
C MET A 156 1.52 4.42 -4.12
N ARG A 157 2.80 4.72 -4.11
CA ARG A 157 3.61 4.93 -2.92
C ARG A 157 4.40 6.22 -3.05
N THR A 158 4.57 6.94 -1.96
CA THR A 158 5.42 8.14 -1.90
C THR A 158 6.21 8.17 -0.61
N SER A 159 7.39 8.78 -0.63
CA SER A 159 8.20 9.06 0.56
C SER A 159 7.82 10.39 1.23
N HIS A 160 6.99 11.21 0.60
CA HIS A 160 6.61 12.53 1.10
C HIS A 160 5.17 12.58 1.61
N LEU A 161 4.98 12.91 2.87
CA LEU A 161 3.67 13.10 3.49
C LEU A 161 2.87 14.23 2.82
N GLU A 162 3.54 15.25 2.33
CA GLU A 162 2.92 16.41 1.68
C GLU A 162 2.33 16.10 0.30
N THR A 163 2.71 14.99 -0.33
CA THR A 163 2.22 14.60 -1.65
C THR A 163 0.75 14.18 -1.63
N HIS A 164 0.19 13.83 -0.46
CA HIS A 164 -1.21 13.40 -0.34
C HIS A 164 -1.61 12.35 -1.39
N ALA A 165 -0.95 11.20 -1.36
CA ALA A 165 -1.09 10.11 -2.36
C ALA A 165 -2.56 9.82 -2.74
N GLY A 166 -3.49 9.86 -1.78
CA GLY A 166 -4.91 9.65 -2.03
C GLY A 166 -5.54 10.71 -2.94
N SER A 167 -5.19 11.98 -2.78
CA SER A 167 -5.70 13.08 -3.62
C SER A 167 -5.13 13.00 -5.03
N LEU A 168 -3.84 12.72 -5.14
CA LEU A 168 -3.17 12.52 -6.44
C LEU A 168 -3.76 11.32 -7.18
N MET A 169 -4.00 10.20 -6.49
CA MET A 169 -4.65 9.04 -7.09
C MET A 169 -6.04 9.39 -7.63
N GLN A 170 -6.85 10.12 -6.86
CA GLN A 170 -8.19 10.55 -7.31
C GLN A 170 -8.14 11.47 -8.53
N GLU A 171 -7.12 12.32 -8.62
CA GLU A 171 -6.92 13.23 -9.74
C GLU A 171 -6.60 12.46 -11.03
N ILE A 172 -5.64 11.53 -10.98
CA ILE A 172 -5.20 10.79 -12.18
C ILE A 172 -6.26 9.83 -12.73
N ILE A 173 -7.11 9.24 -11.85
CA ILE A 173 -8.15 8.30 -12.29
C ILE A 173 -9.52 8.96 -12.48
N LYS A 174 -9.61 10.28 -12.35
CA LYS A 174 -10.88 11.01 -12.48
C LYS A 174 -11.59 10.72 -13.79
N GLY A 175 -12.83 10.25 -13.70
CA GLY A 175 -13.65 9.86 -14.85
C GLY A 175 -13.33 8.46 -15.41
N LEU A 176 -12.31 7.77 -14.92
CA LEU A 176 -11.92 6.42 -15.35
C LEU A 176 -12.26 5.35 -14.33
N GLY A 177 -12.34 5.71 -13.05
CA GLY A 177 -12.52 4.74 -11.99
C GLY A 177 -12.68 5.36 -10.62
N THR A 178 -12.38 4.57 -9.60
CA THR A 178 -12.45 4.96 -8.19
C THR A 178 -11.12 4.69 -7.50
N GLY A 179 -10.76 5.54 -6.54
CA GLY A 179 -9.54 5.34 -5.77
C GLY A 179 -9.43 6.33 -4.64
N GLY A 180 -8.42 6.14 -3.85
CA GLY A 180 -8.11 6.98 -2.71
C GLY A 180 -6.99 6.37 -1.89
N GLY A 181 -6.65 7.02 -0.80
CA GLY A 181 -5.59 6.59 0.08
C GLY A 181 -5.40 7.60 1.20
N HIS A 182 -4.37 7.40 1.96
CA HIS A 182 -3.98 8.31 3.04
C HIS A 182 -2.46 8.38 3.11
N SER A 183 -1.96 9.44 3.72
CA SER A 183 -0.52 9.64 3.94
C SER A 183 0.31 9.34 2.68
N MET A 184 1.09 8.29 2.70
CA MET A 184 2.06 7.92 1.67
C MET A 184 1.60 6.79 0.75
N THR A 185 0.36 6.29 0.92
CA THR A 185 -0.15 5.15 0.13
C THR A 185 -1.51 5.45 -0.47
N ALA A 186 -1.71 5.02 -1.73
CA ALA A 186 -3.00 5.07 -2.38
C ALA A 186 -3.22 3.88 -3.30
N GLY A 187 -4.49 3.55 -3.52
CA GLY A 187 -4.93 2.54 -4.47
C GLY A 187 -6.03 3.07 -5.37
N GLY A 188 -6.12 2.54 -6.56
CA GLY A 188 -7.16 2.88 -7.51
C GLY A 188 -7.60 1.68 -8.32
N GLN A 189 -8.83 1.75 -8.83
CA GLN A 189 -9.42 0.74 -9.69
C GLN A 189 -10.11 1.42 -10.86
N VAL A 190 -9.79 0.97 -12.07
CA VAL A 190 -10.31 1.50 -13.32
C VAL A 190 -11.00 0.36 -14.04
N HIS A 191 -12.26 0.58 -14.45
CA HIS A 191 -12.97 -0.40 -15.24
C HIS A 191 -12.48 -0.39 -16.68
N LEU A 192 -12.18 -1.58 -17.23
CA LEU A 192 -11.70 -1.74 -18.60
C LEU A 192 -12.89 -2.05 -19.52
N GLU A 193 -13.15 -1.20 -20.50
CA GLU A 193 -14.15 -1.46 -21.53
C GLU A 193 -13.72 -2.57 -22.50
N SER A 194 -12.41 -2.72 -22.69
CA SER A 194 -11.78 -3.75 -23.49
C SER A 194 -10.47 -4.21 -22.84
N THR A 195 -10.17 -5.49 -23.01
CA THR A 195 -8.90 -6.11 -22.57
C THR A 195 -7.96 -6.37 -23.75
N ASP A 196 -8.27 -5.82 -24.92
CA ASP A 196 -7.33 -5.92 -26.03
C ASP A 196 -6.05 -5.07 -25.76
N GLN A 197 -4.95 -5.48 -26.36
CA GLN A 197 -3.63 -4.89 -26.08
C GLN A 197 -3.60 -3.39 -26.44
N ALA A 198 -4.31 -2.96 -27.46
CA ALA A 198 -4.32 -1.56 -27.89
C ALA A 198 -5.03 -0.66 -26.88
N ALA A 199 -6.19 -1.12 -26.35
CA ALA A 199 -6.93 -0.41 -25.32
C ALA A 199 -6.13 -0.30 -24.01
N LEU A 200 -5.45 -1.39 -23.60
CA LEU A 200 -4.61 -1.38 -22.41
C LEU A 200 -3.44 -0.40 -22.53
N VAL A 201 -2.75 -0.39 -23.67
CA VAL A 201 -1.65 0.56 -23.94
C VAL A 201 -2.14 2.00 -23.98
N ALA A 202 -3.32 2.26 -24.54
CA ALA A 202 -3.92 3.60 -24.57
C ALA A 202 -4.25 4.10 -23.16
N LEU A 203 -4.88 3.25 -22.33
CA LEU A 203 -5.17 3.57 -20.94
C LEU A 203 -3.89 3.83 -20.12
N GLU A 204 -2.87 2.98 -20.30
CA GLU A 204 -1.56 3.18 -19.65
C GLU A 204 -0.97 4.54 -20.02
N ALA A 205 -0.94 4.86 -21.30
CA ALA A 205 -0.41 6.14 -21.79
C ALA A 205 -1.19 7.34 -21.21
N GLU A 206 -2.52 7.24 -21.12
CA GLU A 206 -3.35 8.29 -20.52
C GLU A 206 -3.06 8.46 -19.04
N LEU A 207 -3.01 7.38 -18.25
CA LEU A 207 -2.73 7.43 -16.81
C LEU A 207 -1.32 7.96 -16.53
N VAL A 208 -0.32 7.52 -17.31
CA VAL A 208 1.06 8.04 -17.21
C VAL A 208 1.09 9.54 -17.52
N SER A 209 0.44 9.97 -18.58
CA SER A 209 0.39 11.38 -18.96
C SER A 209 -0.25 12.26 -17.87
N ARG A 210 -1.38 11.84 -17.31
CA ARG A 210 -2.05 12.54 -16.22
C ARG A 210 -1.17 12.63 -14.96
N LEU A 211 -0.50 11.53 -14.61
CA LEU A 211 0.41 11.48 -13.48
C LEU A 211 1.60 12.43 -13.67
N LEU A 212 2.27 12.36 -14.81
CA LEU A 212 3.43 13.21 -15.10
C LEU A 212 3.05 14.69 -15.13
N GLN A 213 1.88 15.03 -15.68
CA GLN A 213 1.35 16.39 -15.66
C GLN A 213 1.09 16.87 -14.23
N ALA A 214 0.44 16.04 -13.40
CA ALA A 214 0.15 16.39 -12.01
C ALA A 214 1.44 16.56 -11.16
N LEU A 215 2.52 15.88 -11.53
CA LEU A 215 3.83 15.98 -10.89
C LEU A 215 4.75 17.06 -11.50
N GLY A 216 4.35 17.70 -12.61
CA GLY A 216 5.20 18.64 -13.34
C GLY A 216 6.39 17.97 -14.06
N LEU A 217 6.26 16.70 -14.41
CA LEU A 217 7.28 15.88 -15.07
C LEU A 217 6.96 15.53 -16.53
N ASP A 218 6.00 16.20 -17.12
CA ASP A 218 5.49 15.95 -18.48
C ASP A 218 6.51 16.13 -19.60
N LEU A 219 7.60 16.86 -19.33
CA LEU A 219 8.73 17.06 -20.27
C LEU A 219 9.93 16.16 -19.98
N VAL A 220 9.85 15.26 -19.01
CA VAL A 220 10.95 14.37 -18.66
C VAL A 220 10.90 13.10 -19.51
N GLU A 221 11.99 12.85 -20.23
CA GLU A 221 12.12 11.61 -21.01
C GLU A 221 12.30 10.39 -20.07
N PRO A 222 11.64 9.27 -20.36
CA PRO A 222 11.75 8.09 -19.52
C PRO A 222 13.09 7.36 -19.68
N GLU A 223 13.63 6.94 -18.55
CA GLU A 223 14.77 6.02 -18.51
C GLU A 223 14.31 4.63 -18.04
N PRO A 224 14.74 3.53 -18.66
CA PRO A 224 14.41 2.20 -18.15
C PRO A 224 15.11 1.96 -16.81
N LEU A 225 14.43 1.35 -15.85
CA LEU A 225 15.05 0.96 -14.57
C LEU A 225 16.12 -0.11 -14.76
N VAL A 226 15.86 -1.04 -15.67
CA VAL A 226 16.78 -2.12 -16.04
C VAL A 226 17.02 -2.03 -17.54
N PRO A 227 18.25 -1.85 -17.97
CA PRO A 227 18.59 -1.74 -19.37
C PRO A 227 18.39 -3.03 -20.17
#